data_bad24f7b157fdf149f6dd9de45563dce
#
_entry.id   bad24f7b157fdf149f6dd9de45563dce
#
_cell.length_a   1.000
_cell.length_b   1.000
_cell.length_c   1.000
_cell.angle_alpha   90.00
_cell.angle_beta   90.00
_cell.angle_gamma   90.00
#
_symmetry.space_group_name_H-M   'P 1'
#
loop_
_entity.id
_entity.type
_entity.pdbx_description
1 polymer ?
#
loop_
_entity_poly.entity_id
_entity_poly.type
_entity_poly.pdbx_seq_one_letter_code
_entity_poly.pdbx_strand_id
1 'polypeptide(L)'
;YIFREYDIRGNVAEDFPEHVVIKLGKAFGTFVKRAGGGEVAISGDIRLTTPTLIEQFKTGILSTGVDVINIGILPTPVNYFSMFQLGVFSAVQITGSHNPPEFNGFKLSMNKKPVYGKDIQALHHLIDKMDFEKGNGTEARYKLLDVYNEMIRKKITLQRSLKVVMDCGNAAGAINGPRLIESLGVELTELYCEPDGTFPNHHPDPTVKDNLIDLISLMKTGEYDVGIAFDGDADRIGVVDDKGE
;
A
#
# COMPACT_ATOMS: atom_id res chain seq x y z
N TYR A 1 -0.92 14.45 16.56
CA TYR A 1 -2.18 14.30 15.80
C TYR A 1 -2.01 13.31 14.66
N ILE A 2 -1.06 13.50 13.71
CA ILE A 2 -0.82 12.59 12.58
C ILE A 2 -0.17 11.26 12.99
N PHE A 3 0.57 11.21 14.09
CA PHE A 3 1.22 10.01 14.64
C PHE A 3 0.20 9.16 15.39
N ARG A 4 -0.42 8.21 14.69
CA ARG A 4 -1.42 7.29 15.24
C ARG A 4 -0.76 6.03 15.81
N GLU A 5 -1.56 5.09 16.29
CA GLU A 5 -1.07 3.85 16.91
C GLU A 5 -0.30 2.97 15.91
N TYR A 6 -0.80 2.87 14.66
CA TYR A 6 -0.30 1.91 13.67
C TYR A 6 0.28 2.53 12.40
N ASP A 7 0.11 3.84 12.20
CA ASP A 7 0.59 4.55 11.02
C ASP A 7 0.69 6.06 11.26
N ILE A 8 1.25 6.74 10.28
CA ILE A 8 1.21 8.21 10.21
C ILE A 8 0.18 8.55 9.14
N ARG A 9 -0.87 9.31 9.49
CA ARG A 9 -1.97 9.62 8.58
C ARG A 9 -2.56 11.01 8.82
N GLY A 10 -2.91 11.72 7.73
CA GLY A 10 -3.49 13.04 7.80
C GLY A 10 -4.10 13.51 6.49
N ASN A 11 -4.74 14.68 6.52
CA ASN A 11 -5.15 15.41 5.33
C ASN A 11 -3.91 15.99 4.66
N VAL A 12 -3.73 15.74 3.35
CA VAL A 12 -2.47 16.10 2.67
C VAL A 12 -2.26 17.61 2.64
N ALA A 13 -3.30 18.39 2.38
CA ALA A 13 -3.18 19.85 2.28
C ALA A 13 -2.85 20.52 3.62
N GLU A 14 -3.36 19.96 4.72
CA GLU A 14 -3.22 20.54 6.06
C GLU A 14 -2.00 19.97 6.82
N ASP A 15 -1.79 18.66 6.73
CA ASP A 15 -0.88 17.94 7.62
C ASP A 15 0.48 17.60 6.98
N PHE A 16 0.56 17.55 5.63
CA PHE A 16 1.74 17.09 4.90
C PHE A 16 2.36 18.15 3.96
N PRO A 17 2.62 19.38 4.43
CA PRO A 17 3.44 20.29 3.65
C PRO A 17 4.84 19.69 3.47
N GLU A 18 5.52 20.01 2.35
CA GLU A 18 6.80 19.42 1.94
C GLU A 18 7.82 19.28 3.09
N HIS A 19 8.01 20.35 3.87
CA HIS A 19 8.99 20.35 4.95
C HIS A 19 8.66 19.35 6.07
N VAL A 20 7.37 19.03 6.29
CA VAL A 20 6.94 18.00 7.25
C VAL A 20 7.26 16.62 6.70
N VAL A 21 6.93 16.36 5.43
CA VAL A 21 7.19 15.06 4.80
C VAL A 21 8.69 14.75 4.72
N ILE A 22 9.52 15.75 4.39
CA ILE A 22 10.99 15.60 4.43
C ILE A 22 11.48 15.28 5.85
N LYS A 23 10.94 15.94 6.89
CA LYS A 23 11.30 15.63 8.29
C LYS A 23 10.87 14.23 8.71
N LEU A 24 9.69 13.78 8.27
CA LEU A 24 9.24 12.40 8.49
C LEU A 24 10.21 11.40 7.84
N GLY A 25 10.64 11.65 6.60
CA GLY A 25 11.65 10.83 5.92
C GLY A 25 13.00 10.82 6.66
N LYS A 26 13.46 11.99 7.16
CA LYS A 26 14.68 12.08 8.00
C LYS A 26 14.55 11.29 9.30
N ALA A 27 13.41 11.39 9.98
CA ALA A 27 13.16 10.66 11.21
C ALA A 27 13.18 9.15 10.97
N PHE A 28 12.50 8.69 9.91
CA PHE A 28 12.46 7.26 9.57
C PHE A 28 13.84 6.76 9.13
N GLY A 29 14.56 7.47 8.26
CA GLY A 29 15.92 7.11 7.87
C GLY A 29 16.89 7.05 9.06
N THR A 30 16.79 8.01 9.98
CA THR A 30 17.54 8.01 11.25
C THR A 30 17.21 6.79 12.12
N PHE A 31 15.92 6.49 12.25
CA PHE A 31 15.43 5.35 13.04
C PHE A 31 15.95 4.02 12.45
N VAL A 32 15.86 3.85 11.14
CA VAL A 32 16.40 2.68 10.41
C VAL A 32 17.90 2.54 10.61
N LYS A 33 18.67 3.64 10.42
CA LYS A 33 20.13 3.63 10.54
C LYS A 33 20.59 3.27 11.95
N ARG A 34 19.96 3.84 12.98
CA ARG A 34 20.27 3.55 14.39
C ARG A 34 19.90 2.13 14.80
N ALA A 35 18.94 1.52 14.11
CA ALA A 35 18.61 0.11 14.27
C ALA A 35 19.52 -0.86 13.48
N GLY A 36 20.55 -0.34 12.79
CA GLY A 36 21.50 -1.13 12.01
C GLY A 36 21.06 -1.43 10.57
N GLY A 37 19.98 -0.78 10.09
CA GLY A 37 19.55 -0.89 8.69
C GLY A 37 20.26 0.12 7.78
N GLY A 38 20.38 -0.23 6.49
CA GLY A 38 21.02 0.62 5.47
C GLY A 38 20.12 0.93 4.27
N GLU A 39 18.99 0.24 4.14
CA GLU A 39 18.13 0.33 2.96
C GLU A 39 16.63 0.36 3.32
N VAL A 40 15.86 1.12 2.55
CA VAL A 40 14.40 1.24 2.63
C VAL A 40 13.78 0.98 1.27
N ALA A 41 12.87 0.00 1.16
CA ALA A 41 11.98 -0.09 0.00
C ALA A 41 10.86 0.95 0.13
N ILE A 42 10.65 1.76 -0.92
CA ILE A 42 9.58 2.76 -0.95
C ILE A 42 8.60 2.47 -2.08
N SER A 43 7.32 2.60 -1.77
CA SER A 43 6.23 2.51 -2.75
C SER A 43 5.01 3.30 -2.28
N GLY A 44 3.98 3.32 -3.10
CA GLY A 44 2.72 3.93 -2.70
C GLY A 44 1.52 3.40 -3.49
N ASP A 45 0.34 3.83 -3.07
CA ASP A 45 -0.92 3.59 -3.75
C ASP A 45 -1.13 4.57 -4.92
N ILE A 46 -2.31 4.50 -5.55
CA ILE A 46 -2.63 5.27 -6.75
C ILE A 46 -3.15 6.69 -6.49
N ARG A 47 -3.23 7.16 -5.26
CA ARG A 47 -3.74 8.50 -4.94
C ARG A 47 -2.92 9.56 -5.67
N LEU A 48 -3.57 10.62 -6.12
CA LEU A 48 -2.94 11.69 -6.89
C LEU A 48 -1.79 12.40 -6.14
N THR A 49 -1.82 12.39 -4.82
CA THR A 49 -0.80 12.98 -3.95
C THR A 49 0.40 12.07 -3.69
N THR A 50 0.25 10.77 -3.90
CA THR A 50 1.26 9.74 -3.57
C THR A 50 2.61 9.97 -4.25
N PRO A 51 2.71 10.27 -5.56
CA PRO A 51 4.00 10.49 -6.20
C PRO A 51 4.82 11.62 -5.58
N THR A 52 4.17 12.74 -5.24
CA THR A 52 4.82 13.87 -4.58
C THR A 52 5.31 13.50 -3.18
N LEU A 53 4.50 12.81 -2.40
CA LEU A 53 4.87 12.37 -1.06
C LEU A 53 6.01 11.34 -1.08
N ILE A 54 6.07 10.45 -2.08
CA ILE A 54 7.20 9.54 -2.30
C ILE A 54 8.50 10.33 -2.46
N GLU A 55 8.53 11.32 -3.35
CA GLU A 55 9.74 12.09 -3.63
C GLU A 55 10.22 12.89 -2.41
N GLN A 56 9.29 13.52 -1.69
CA GLN A 56 9.62 14.30 -0.49
C GLN A 56 10.13 13.40 0.65
N PHE A 57 9.45 12.29 0.92
CA PHE A 57 9.84 11.35 1.98
C PHE A 57 11.19 10.68 1.66
N LYS A 58 11.38 10.25 0.42
CA LYS A 58 12.65 9.72 -0.10
C LYS A 58 13.79 10.70 0.09
N THR A 59 13.60 11.97 -0.25
CA THR A 59 14.60 13.03 -0.04
C THR A 59 15.04 13.09 1.42
N GLY A 60 14.10 12.98 2.34
CA GLY A 60 14.38 12.90 3.77
C GLY A 60 15.26 11.70 4.14
N ILE A 61 14.90 10.49 3.70
CA ILE A 61 15.65 9.25 3.96
C ILE A 61 17.08 9.36 3.42
N LEU A 62 17.24 9.70 2.14
CA LEU A 62 18.55 9.80 1.48
C LEU A 62 19.51 10.76 2.22
N SER A 63 18.97 11.85 2.78
CA SER A 63 19.78 12.83 3.53
C SER A 63 20.35 12.30 4.84
N THR A 64 19.92 11.11 5.31
CA THR A 64 20.47 10.44 6.48
C THR A 64 21.60 9.46 6.14
N GLY A 65 21.83 9.18 4.84
CA GLY A 65 22.78 8.19 4.36
C GLY A 65 22.21 6.77 4.28
N VAL A 66 20.89 6.64 4.36
CA VAL A 66 20.16 5.38 4.11
C VAL A 66 19.78 5.33 2.64
N ASP A 67 20.02 4.21 1.98
CA ASP A 67 19.67 3.99 0.58
C ASP A 67 18.18 3.72 0.40
N VAL A 68 17.65 4.03 -0.79
CA VAL A 68 16.25 3.79 -1.12
C VAL A 68 16.12 2.93 -2.36
N ILE A 69 15.31 1.88 -2.28
CA ILE A 69 14.87 1.09 -3.43
C ILE A 69 13.42 1.47 -3.73
N ASN A 70 13.23 2.24 -4.80
CA ASN A 70 11.90 2.63 -5.26
C ASN A 70 11.28 1.47 -6.07
N ILE A 71 10.22 0.88 -5.54
CA ILE A 71 9.50 -0.24 -6.17
C ILE A 71 8.20 0.20 -6.86
N GLY A 72 7.92 1.51 -6.88
CA GLY A 72 6.86 2.12 -7.69
C GLY A 72 5.49 2.18 -7.03
N ILE A 73 4.47 2.36 -7.84
CA ILE A 73 3.07 2.40 -7.43
C ILE A 73 2.52 0.96 -7.48
N LEU A 74 2.05 0.46 -6.31
CA LEU A 74 1.63 -0.93 -6.18
C LEU A 74 0.82 -1.15 -4.88
N PRO A 75 0.10 -2.29 -4.77
CA PRO A 75 -0.62 -2.67 -3.56
C PRO A 75 0.29 -2.88 -2.36
N THR A 76 -0.21 -2.57 -1.16
CA THR A 76 0.52 -2.73 0.11
C THR A 76 1.12 -4.13 0.34
N PRO A 77 0.46 -5.26 0.01
CA PRO A 77 1.07 -6.58 0.17
C PRO A 77 2.37 -6.77 -0.63
N VAL A 78 2.50 -6.11 -1.78
CA VAL A 78 3.73 -6.15 -2.59
C VAL A 78 4.86 -5.37 -1.90
N ASN A 79 4.53 -4.25 -1.22
CA ASN A 79 5.51 -3.54 -0.39
C ASN A 79 6.05 -4.43 0.73
N TYR A 80 5.17 -5.10 1.47
CA TYR A 80 5.60 -6.04 2.53
C TYR A 80 6.46 -7.18 1.99
N PHE A 81 6.14 -7.69 0.80
CA PHE A 81 6.91 -8.74 0.14
C PHE A 81 8.34 -8.29 -0.19
N SER A 82 8.60 -7.00 -0.40
CA SER A 82 9.94 -6.47 -0.68
C SER A 82 10.95 -6.82 0.39
N MET A 83 10.56 -6.78 1.67
CA MET A 83 11.46 -7.11 2.79
C MET A 83 11.90 -8.58 2.78
N PHE A 84 11.11 -9.46 2.17
CA PHE A 84 11.45 -10.88 2.05
C PHE A 84 12.23 -11.17 0.77
N GLN A 85 11.82 -10.58 -0.34
CA GLN A 85 12.37 -10.85 -1.66
C GLN A 85 13.69 -10.13 -1.91
N LEU A 86 13.78 -8.86 -1.52
CA LEU A 86 15.00 -8.05 -1.71
C LEU A 86 15.93 -8.11 -0.49
N GLY A 87 15.43 -8.62 0.64
CA GLY A 87 16.21 -8.68 1.88
C GLY A 87 16.43 -7.31 2.52
N VAL A 88 15.69 -6.26 2.11
CA VAL A 88 15.82 -4.93 2.68
C VAL A 88 15.38 -4.91 4.14
N PHE A 89 16.07 -4.10 4.95
CA PHE A 89 15.80 -4.02 6.38
C PHE A 89 14.45 -3.38 6.71
N SER A 90 14.01 -2.43 5.87
CA SER A 90 12.80 -1.66 6.11
C SER A 90 12.05 -1.34 4.82
N ALA A 91 10.76 -1.02 4.97
CA ALA A 91 9.90 -0.64 3.88
C ALA A 91 8.90 0.43 4.32
N VAL A 92 8.48 1.26 3.38
CA VAL A 92 7.39 2.23 3.56
C VAL A 92 6.42 2.16 2.40
N GLN A 93 5.13 2.05 2.73
CA GLN A 93 4.03 2.22 1.78
C GLN A 93 3.36 3.57 2.04
N ILE A 94 3.32 4.42 1.03
CA ILE A 94 2.61 5.69 1.09
C ILE A 94 1.19 5.46 0.62
N THR A 95 0.22 5.60 1.54
CA THR A 95 -1.18 5.27 1.29
C THR A 95 -2.11 5.90 2.31
N GLY A 96 -3.29 6.28 1.85
CA GLY A 96 -4.42 6.62 2.71
C GLY A 96 -5.31 5.43 3.07
N SER A 97 -5.01 4.20 2.56
CA SER A 97 -5.85 3.00 2.69
C SER A 97 -7.31 3.31 2.28
N HIS A 98 -8.29 3.06 3.14
CA HIS A 98 -9.71 3.36 2.93
C HIS A 98 -10.12 4.79 3.31
N ASN A 99 -9.20 5.71 3.57
CA ASN A 99 -9.58 7.10 3.86
C ASN A 99 -10.02 7.84 2.59
N PRO A 100 -10.77 8.95 2.70
CA PRO A 100 -11.14 9.80 1.56
C PRO A 100 -9.94 10.24 0.70
N PRO A 101 -10.15 10.65 -0.57
CA PRO A 101 -9.07 10.97 -1.52
C PRO A 101 -8.08 12.04 -1.06
N GLU A 102 -8.52 13.00 -0.24
CA GLU A 102 -7.72 14.09 0.33
C GLU A 102 -6.75 13.63 1.44
N PHE A 103 -6.92 12.41 1.96
CA PHE A 103 -6.02 11.83 2.95
C PHE A 103 -4.92 11.01 2.30
N ASN A 104 -3.76 10.95 2.98
CA ASN A 104 -2.69 10.03 2.69
C ASN A 104 -1.95 9.68 4.00
N GLY A 105 -0.90 8.86 3.91
CA GLY A 105 -0.14 8.47 5.08
C GLY A 105 1.05 7.59 4.77
N PHE A 106 1.67 7.08 5.83
CA PHE A 106 2.89 6.29 5.74
C PHE A 106 2.75 5.05 6.64
N LYS A 107 2.62 3.88 6.01
CA LYS A 107 2.72 2.57 6.68
C LYS A 107 4.19 2.17 6.71
N LEU A 108 4.78 2.17 7.87
CA LEU A 108 6.19 1.91 8.08
C LEU A 108 6.42 0.48 8.56
N SER A 109 7.43 -0.17 8.03
CA SER A 109 7.83 -1.52 8.43
C SER A 109 9.34 -1.61 8.60
N MET A 110 9.79 -2.38 9.59
CA MET A 110 11.19 -2.60 9.86
C MET A 110 11.43 -4.03 10.37
N ASN A 111 12.48 -4.68 9.92
CA ASN A 111 12.82 -6.04 10.29
C ASN A 111 11.62 -7.01 10.16
N LYS A 112 10.89 -6.89 9.02
CA LYS A 112 9.71 -7.70 8.66
C LYS A 112 8.52 -7.56 9.64
N LYS A 113 8.44 -6.45 10.36
CA LYS A 113 7.35 -6.12 11.30
C LYS A 113 6.87 -4.70 11.07
N PRO A 114 5.59 -4.41 11.33
CA PRO A 114 5.11 -3.03 11.30
C PRO A 114 5.78 -2.20 12.41
N VAL A 115 6.02 -0.94 12.10
CA VAL A 115 6.41 0.09 13.08
C VAL A 115 5.12 0.66 13.68
N TYR A 116 4.91 0.53 14.99
CA TYR A 116 3.68 0.96 15.68
C TYR A 116 3.94 1.40 17.12
N GLY A 117 2.94 1.99 17.75
CA GLY A 117 2.95 2.37 19.16
C GLY A 117 4.15 3.23 19.52
N LYS A 118 4.98 2.74 20.43
CA LYS A 118 6.17 3.46 20.94
C LYS A 118 7.19 3.81 19.85
N ASP A 119 7.27 3.01 18.79
CA ASP A 119 8.23 3.25 17.71
C ASP A 119 7.75 4.42 16.80
N ILE A 120 6.43 4.55 16.58
CA ILE A 120 5.83 5.75 15.96
C ILE A 120 6.09 6.99 16.81
N GLN A 121 5.95 6.89 18.14
CA GLN A 121 6.24 8.01 19.05
C GLN A 121 7.73 8.36 19.09
N ALA A 122 8.62 7.39 18.90
CA ALA A 122 10.06 7.65 18.77
C ALA A 122 10.38 8.50 17.53
N LEU A 123 9.68 8.27 16.39
CA LEU A 123 9.82 9.13 15.21
C LEU A 123 9.37 10.56 15.48
N HIS A 124 8.24 10.75 16.17
CA HIS A 124 7.78 12.07 16.59
C HIS A 124 8.83 12.79 17.44
N HIS A 125 9.41 12.09 18.42
CA HIS A 125 10.45 12.64 19.27
C HIS A 125 11.73 13.06 18.51
N LEU A 126 12.14 12.27 17.48
CA LEU A 126 13.27 12.67 16.62
C LEU A 126 12.98 13.97 15.87
N ILE A 127 11.74 14.17 15.42
CA ILE A 127 11.31 15.40 14.74
C ILE A 127 11.32 16.59 15.70
N ASP A 128 10.75 16.44 16.89
CA ASP A 128 10.70 17.51 17.90
C ASP A 128 12.10 17.97 18.32
N LYS A 129 13.02 17.04 18.46
CA LYS A 129 14.42 17.32 18.81
C LYS A 129 15.29 17.72 17.62
N MET A 130 14.79 17.62 16.40
CA MET A 130 15.59 17.79 15.17
C MET A 130 16.84 16.87 15.16
N ASP A 131 16.73 15.70 15.82
CA ASP A 131 17.83 14.75 16.01
C ASP A 131 17.90 13.76 14.86
N PHE A 132 18.53 14.19 13.77
CA PHE A 132 18.63 13.41 12.54
C PHE A 132 20.07 13.00 12.24
N GLU A 133 20.25 11.74 11.81
CA GLU A 133 21.49 11.31 11.17
C GLU A 133 21.71 12.12 9.88
N LYS A 134 22.97 12.17 9.45
CA LYS A 134 23.38 12.85 8.23
C LYS A 134 24.18 11.91 7.34
N GLY A 135 24.00 12.05 6.02
CA GLY A 135 24.71 11.28 5.05
C GLY A 135 24.18 11.51 3.63
N ASN A 136 24.65 10.71 2.70
CA ASN A 136 24.23 10.75 1.30
C ASN A 136 23.89 9.30 0.88
N GLY A 137 22.63 8.95 0.97
CA GLY A 137 22.12 7.69 0.43
C GLY A 137 21.94 7.75 -1.08
N THR A 138 21.78 6.60 -1.70
CA THR A 138 21.55 6.44 -3.14
C THR A 138 20.16 5.88 -3.41
N GLU A 139 19.61 6.17 -4.60
CA GLU A 139 18.35 5.61 -5.07
C GLU A 139 18.61 4.53 -6.13
N ALA A 140 17.95 3.39 -5.98
CA ALA A 140 17.77 2.38 -7.01
C ALA A 140 16.30 2.17 -7.33
N ARG A 141 15.98 1.59 -8.49
CA ARG A 141 14.61 1.19 -8.86
C ARG A 141 14.55 -0.30 -9.09
N TYR A 142 13.46 -0.93 -8.65
CA TYR A 142 13.25 -2.35 -8.84
C TYR A 142 11.79 -2.67 -9.21
N LYS A 143 11.59 -3.51 -10.24
CA LYS A 143 10.25 -3.98 -10.65
C LYS A 143 9.91 -5.26 -9.89
N LEU A 144 9.17 -5.12 -8.80
CA LEU A 144 8.86 -6.22 -7.90
C LEU A 144 7.57 -6.96 -8.25
N LEU A 145 6.65 -6.31 -8.96
CA LEU A 145 5.29 -6.79 -9.15
C LEU A 145 5.23 -8.16 -9.87
N ASP A 146 6.01 -8.34 -10.94
CA ASP A 146 6.02 -9.61 -11.69
C ASP A 146 6.58 -10.77 -10.83
N VAL A 147 7.57 -10.49 -9.99
CA VAL A 147 8.15 -11.48 -9.05
C VAL A 147 7.12 -11.89 -7.99
N TYR A 148 6.35 -10.92 -7.48
CA TYR A 148 5.25 -11.17 -6.56
C TYR A 148 4.17 -12.05 -7.22
N ASN A 149 3.72 -11.70 -8.42
CA ASN A 149 2.70 -12.45 -9.15
C ASN A 149 3.16 -13.88 -9.44
N GLU A 150 4.42 -14.07 -9.83
CA GLU A 150 4.98 -15.41 -10.05
C GLU A 150 5.03 -16.24 -8.75
N MET A 151 5.39 -15.62 -7.63
CA MET A 151 5.39 -16.28 -6.33
C MET A 151 3.99 -16.76 -5.94
N ILE A 152 2.96 -15.94 -6.14
CA ILE A 152 1.57 -16.32 -5.87
C ILE A 152 1.14 -17.48 -6.76
N ARG A 153 1.36 -17.39 -8.09
CA ARG A 153 1.02 -18.46 -9.05
C ARG A 153 1.65 -19.80 -8.70
N LYS A 154 2.87 -19.81 -8.19
CA LYS A 154 3.55 -21.05 -7.77
C LYS A 154 2.96 -21.68 -6.51
N LYS A 155 2.29 -20.87 -5.68
CA LYS A 155 1.74 -21.33 -4.38
C LYS A 155 0.28 -21.73 -4.45
N ILE A 156 -0.46 -21.21 -5.40
CA ILE A 156 -1.91 -21.42 -5.52
C ILE A 156 -2.20 -22.32 -6.72
N THR A 157 -2.93 -23.39 -6.46
CA THR A 157 -3.48 -24.27 -7.51
C THR A 157 -4.96 -24.45 -7.23
N LEU A 158 -5.80 -24.00 -8.15
CA LEU A 158 -7.23 -24.21 -8.08
C LEU A 158 -7.56 -25.63 -8.56
N GLN A 159 -8.49 -26.30 -7.88
CA GLN A 159 -8.94 -27.64 -8.27
C GLN A 159 -9.96 -27.62 -9.40
N ARG A 160 -10.61 -26.48 -9.62
CA ARG A 160 -11.52 -26.20 -10.74
C ARG A 160 -11.44 -24.74 -11.13
N SER A 161 -11.91 -24.40 -12.32
CA SER A 161 -12.14 -23.00 -12.67
C SER A 161 -13.26 -22.42 -11.78
N LEU A 162 -13.10 -21.14 -11.41
CA LEU A 162 -14.06 -20.36 -10.67
C LEU A 162 -14.52 -19.19 -11.52
N LYS A 163 -15.79 -18.83 -11.39
CA LYS A 163 -16.32 -17.57 -11.92
C LYS A 163 -16.31 -16.53 -10.80
N VAL A 164 -15.47 -15.53 -10.93
CA VAL A 164 -15.20 -14.53 -9.88
C VAL A 164 -15.60 -13.15 -10.36
N VAL A 165 -16.29 -12.39 -9.52
CA VAL A 165 -16.43 -10.95 -9.68
C VAL A 165 -15.39 -10.27 -8.78
N MET A 166 -14.57 -9.37 -9.34
CA MET A 166 -13.58 -8.60 -8.59
C MET A 166 -13.90 -7.12 -8.66
N ASP A 167 -14.10 -6.51 -7.51
CA ASP A 167 -14.27 -5.09 -7.35
C ASP A 167 -12.99 -4.47 -6.78
N CYS A 168 -12.32 -3.63 -7.57
CA CYS A 168 -11.11 -2.93 -7.17
C CYS A 168 -11.38 -1.50 -6.68
N GLY A 169 -12.62 -0.99 -6.76
CA GLY A 169 -12.96 0.39 -6.39
C GLY A 169 -12.07 1.44 -7.05
N ASN A 170 -11.58 1.19 -8.27
CA ASN A 170 -10.58 2.00 -8.99
C ASN A 170 -9.24 2.16 -8.24
N ALA A 171 -8.99 1.36 -7.21
CA ALA A 171 -7.89 1.52 -6.28
C ALA A 171 -6.66 0.67 -6.62
N ALA A 172 -5.71 0.54 -5.68
CA ALA A 172 -4.42 -0.12 -5.93
C ALA A 172 -4.55 -1.61 -6.32
N GLY A 173 -5.65 -2.29 -5.92
CA GLY A 173 -5.97 -3.64 -6.35
C GLY A 173 -6.05 -3.81 -7.88
N ALA A 174 -6.48 -2.76 -8.58
CA ALA A 174 -6.58 -2.73 -10.04
C ALA A 174 -5.23 -2.85 -10.77
N ILE A 175 -4.11 -2.52 -10.10
CA ILE A 175 -2.77 -2.54 -10.72
C ILE A 175 -2.36 -3.96 -11.14
N ASN A 176 -2.70 -4.97 -10.34
CA ASN A 176 -2.30 -6.35 -10.64
C ASN A 176 -3.35 -7.41 -10.32
N GLY A 177 -4.40 -7.08 -9.58
CA GLY A 177 -5.43 -8.02 -9.15
C GLY A 177 -6.04 -8.79 -10.29
N PRO A 178 -6.62 -8.13 -11.33
CA PRO A 178 -7.20 -8.81 -12.48
C PRO A 178 -6.23 -9.79 -13.14
N ARG A 179 -5.08 -9.30 -13.57
CA ARG A 179 -4.05 -10.11 -14.23
C ARG A 179 -3.58 -11.30 -13.36
N LEU A 180 -3.44 -11.09 -12.06
CA LEU A 180 -3.01 -12.14 -11.14
C LEU A 180 -4.08 -13.23 -11.02
N ILE A 181 -5.33 -12.85 -10.78
CA ILE A 181 -6.45 -13.79 -10.59
C ILE A 181 -6.73 -14.57 -11.89
N GLU A 182 -6.78 -13.92 -13.03
CA GLU A 182 -6.91 -14.61 -14.34
C GLU A 182 -5.79 -15.64 -14.57
N SER A 183 -4.55 -15.29 -14.16
CA SER A 183 -3.41 -16.21 -14.31
C SER A 183 -3.52 -17.50 -13.49
N LEU A 184 -4.47 -17.58 -12.55
CA LEU A 184 -4.81 -18.79 -11.79
C LEU A 184 -5.87 -19.66 -12.46
N GLY A 185 -6.37 -19.29 -13.66
CA GLY A 185 -7.39 -20.03 -14.40
C GLY A 185 -8.82 -19.73 -13.99
N VAL A 186 -9.05 -18.51 -13.47
CA VAL A 186 -10.35 -17.98 -13.08
C VAL A 186 -11.03 -17.32 -14.28
N GLU A 187 -12.36 -17.49 -14.44
CA GLU A 187 -13.18 -16.63 -15.29
C GLU A 187 -13.51 -15.36 -14.50
N LEU A 188 -12.91 -14.24 -14.89
CA LEU A 188 -13.01 -12.99 -14.16
C LEU A 188 -14.01 -12.02 -14.78
N THR A 189 -14.89 -11.47 -13.95
CA THR A 189 -15.67 -10.28 -14.26
C THR A 189 -15.15 -9.13 -13.42
N GLU A 190 -14.73 -8.05 -14.08
CA GLU A 190 -14.11 -6.90 -13.45
C GLU A 190 -15.14 -5.80 -13.16
N LEU A 191 -15.11 -5.28 -11.92
CA LEU A 191 -15.79 -4.06 -11.50
C LEU A 191 -14.75 -3.04 -11.07
N TYR A 192 -14.77 -1.87 -11.71
CA TYR A 192 -13.95 -0.72 -11.32
C TYR A 192 -12.44 -1.05 -11.22
N CYS A 193 -11.94 -1.87 -12.15
CA CYS A 193 -10.55 -2.32 -12.21
C CYS A 193 -9.63 -1.42 -13.07
N GLU A 194 -10.10 -0.24 -13.48
CA GLU A 194 -9.26 0.81 -14.06
C GLU A 194 -8.71 1.70 -12.93
N PRO A 195 -7.37 1.78 -12.72
CA PRO A 195 -6.79 2.58 -11.66
C PRO A 195 -7.11 4.07 -11.81
N ASP A 196 -7.79 4.67 -10.82
CA ASP A 196 -8.11 6.11 -10.79
C ASP A 196 -8.09 6.62 -9.35
N GLY A 197 -7.08 7.45 -9.00
CA GLY A 197 -6.89 7.99 -7.66
C GLY A 197 -7.97 8.96 -7.19
N THR A 198 -8.99 9.26 -8.01
CA THR A 198 -10.18 10.02 -7.61
C THR A 198 -11.32 9.14 -7.08
N PHE A 199 -11.24 7.80 -7.29
CA PHE A 199 -12.24 6.82 -6.86
C PHE A 199 -13.66 7.14 -7.35
N PRO A 200 -13.89 7.25 -8.68
CA PRO A 200 -15.11 7.87 -9.23
C PRO A 200 -16.38 7.06 -9.05
N ASN A 201 -16.32 5.75 -8.78
CA ASN A 201 -17.50 4.90 -8.73
C ASN A 201 -18.02 4.75 -7.29
N HIS A 202 -17.20 4.30 -6.37
CA HIS A 202 -17.51 4.23 -4.95
C HIS A 202 -16.22 4.35 -4.13
N HIS A 203 -16.38 4.64 -2.85
CA HIS A 203 -15.24 4.66 -1.92
C HIS A 203 -14.69 3.24 -1.71
N PRO A 204 -13.35 2.99 -1.88
CA PRO A 204 -12.77 1.66 -1.79
C PRO A 204 -12.62 1.20 -0.31
N ASP A 205 -13.74 0.92 0.31
CA ASP A 205 -13.84 0.35 1.66
C ASP A 205 -14.86 -0.80 1.67
N PRO A 206 -14.40 -2.06 1.62
CA PRO A 206 -15.28 -3.22 1.56
C PRO A 206 -15.94 -3.55 2.90
N THR A 207 -15.66 -2.80 3.97
CA THR A 207 -16.36 -2.95 5.26
C THR A 207 -17.71 -2.22 5.28
N VAL A 208 -17.95 -1.34 4.31
CA VAL A 208 -19.19 -0.57 4.16
C VAL A 208 -20.04 -1.22 3.07
N LYS A 209 -21.20 -1.76 3.45
CA LYS A 209 -22.09 -2.50 2.55
C LYS A 209 -22.53 -1.71 1.33
N ASP A 210 -22.72 -0.40 1.47
CA ASP A 210 -23.15 0.46 0.38
C ASP A 210 -22.11 0.53 -0.75
N ASN A 211 -20.82 0.32 -0.45
CA ASN A 211 -19.75 0.26 -1.43
C ASN A 211 -19.75 -1.09 -2.21
N LEU A 212 -20.51 -2.08 -1.77
CA LEU A 212 -20.57 -3.42 -2.36
C LEU A 212 -21.87 -3.66 -3.15
N ILE A 213 -22.72 -2.65 -3.36
CA ILE A 213 -24.04 -2.81 -3.98
C ILE A 213 -23.95 -3.46 -5.36
N ASP A 214 -23.03 -3.02 -6.21
CA ASP A 214 -22.88 -3.54 -7.56
C ASP A 214 -22.30 -4.96 -7.56
N LEU A 215 -21.32 -5.23 -6.70
CA LEU A 215 -20.77 -6.57 -6.50
C LEU A 215 -21.88 -7.54 -6.02
N ILE A 216 -22.64 -7.17 -4.99
CA ILE A 216 -23.74 -7.95 -4.44
C ILE A 216 -24.83 -8.20 -5.52
N SER A 217 -25.11 -7.19 -6.34
CA SER A 217 -26.13 -7.29 -7.41
C SER A 217 -25.72 -8.29 -8.47
N LEU A 218 -24.45 -8.33 -8.87
CA LEU A 218 -23.93 -9.34 -9.79
C LEU A 218 -23.95 -10.74 -9.15
N MET A 219 -23.51 -10.88 -7.91
CA MET A 219 -23.52 -12.17 -7.23
C MET A 219 -24.93 -12.77 -7.14
N LYS A 220 -25.97 -11.95 -6.90
CA LYS A 220 -27.37 -12.38 -6.85
C LYS A 220 -27.94 -12.90 -8.18
N THR A 221 -27.26 -12.73 -9.29
CA THR A 221 -27.66 -13.37 -10.57
C THR A 221 -27.51 -14.89 -10.52
N GLY A 222 -26.67 -15.40 -9.60
CA GLY A 222 -26.36 -16.84 -9.48
C GLY A 222 -25.40 -17.36 -10.56
N GLU A 223 -24.73 -16.47 -11.29
CA GLU A 223 -23.80 -16.85 -12.36
C GLU A 223 -22.35 -17.01 -11.89
N TYR A 224 -22.06 -16.59 -10.66
CA TYR A 224 -20.71 -16.49 -10.09
C TYR A 224 -20.54 -17.35 -8.85
N ASP A 225 -19.31 -17.85 -8.63
CA ASP A 225 -18.95 -18.63 -7.45
C ASP A 225 -18.61 -17.77 -6.23
N VAL A 226 -17.94 -16.60 -6.45
CA VAL A 226 -17.50 -15.71 -5.39
C VAL A 226 -17.28 -14.29 -5.90
N GLY A 227 -17.66 -13.31 -5.09
CA GLY A 227 -17.33 -11.90 -5.25
C GLY A 227 -16.23 -11.49 -4.29
N ILE A 228 -15.26 -10.70 -4.76
CA ILE A 228 -14.19 -10.13 -3.92
C ILE A 228 -14.07 -8.63 -4.15
N ALA A 229 -13.89 -7.88 -3.06
CA ALA A 229 -13.67 -6.43 -3.11
C ALA A 229 -12.43 -6.06 -2.29
N PHE A 230 -11.64 -5.13 -2.80
CA PHE A 230 -10.44 -4.64 -2.11
C PHE A 230 -10.65 -3.25 -1.52
N ASP A 231 -9.90 -2.94 -0.46
CA ASP A 231 -9.77 -1.57 0.00
C ASP A 231 -8.71 -0.79 -0.81
N GLY A 232 -8.57 0.51 -0.48
CA GLY A 232 -7.79 1.46 -1.28
C GLY A 232 -6.33 1.09 -1.54
N ASP A 233 -5.69 0.32 -0.67
CA ASP A 233 -4.32 -0.18 -0.85
C ASP A 233 -4.22 -1.71 -0.93
N ALA A 234 -5.37 -2.38 -1.03
CA ALA A 234 -5.55 -3.81 -1.23
C ALA A 234 -4.87 -4.69 -0.17
N ASP A 235 -4.84 -4.23 1.09
CA ASP A 235 -4.41 -5.06 2.22
C ASP A 235 -5.60 -5.65 3.00
N ARG A 236 -6.86 -5.29 2.61
CA ARG A 236 -8.10 -5.84 3.11
C ARG A 236 -8.98 -6.32 1.97
N ILE A 237 -9.74 -7.38 2.23
CA ILE A 237 -10.65 -8.00 1.30
C ILE A 237 -12.05 -8.13 1.93
N GLY A 238 -13.09 -7.77 1.19
CA GLY A 238 -14.46 -8.19 1.40
C GLY A 238 -14.79 -9.37 0.51
N VAL A 239 -15.55 -10.33 0.99
CA VAL A 239 -15.96 -11.50 0.23
C VAL A 239 -17.49 -11.58 0.25
N VAL A 240 -18.06 -11.82 -0.93
CA VAL A 240 -19.50 -12.02 -1.13
C VAL A 240 -19.71 -13.41 -1.71
N ASP A 241 -20.58 -14.20 -1.10
CA ASP A 241 -20.88 -15.56 -1.53
C ASP A 241 -21.78 -15.62 -2.79
N ASP A 242 -22.07 -16.83 -3.27
CA ASP A 242 -22.92 -17.10 -4.42
C ASP A 242 -24.40 -16.70 -4.24
N LYS A 243 -24.80 -16.26 -3.04
CA LYS A 243 -26.13 -15.74 -2.72
C LYS A 243 -26.18 -14.22 -2.58
N GLY A 244 -25.01 -13.58 -2.64
CA GLY A 244 -24.88 -12.15 -2.42
C GLY A 244 -24.89 -11.76 -0.94
N GLU A 245 -24.42 -12.65 -0.04
CA GLU A 245 -24.28 -12.43 1.39
C GLU A 245 -22.80 -12.25 1.80
#